data_b3da34b86818d3d90548693fb38ac0a8
#
_entry.id   b3da34b86818d3d90548693fb38ac0a8
#
_cell.length_a   1.000
_cell.length_b   1.000
_cell.length_c   1.000
_cell.angle_alpha   90.00
_cell.angle_beta   90.00
_cell.angle_gamma   90.00
#
_symmetry.space_group_name_H-M   'P 1'
#
loop_
_entity.id
_entity.type
_entity.pdbx_description
1 polymer ?
#
loop_
_entity_poly.entity_id
_entity_poly.type
_entity_poly.pdbx_seq_one_letter_code
_entity_poly.pdbx_strand_id
1 'polypeptide(L)'
;MTGTTDPQDLATRYIAQWTEPDPARRRTAIENLWAEDGTHVLQPPAEIRELAANLGFDHPTLRAQGHDAVETRVTRSYQRFVEKGEFTFRARTDAVRLDDLIRFHWDTISVADGEVVGGGLELLALDNDGRIRTDYMFPGA
;
A
#
# COMPACT_ATOMS: atom_id res chain seq x y z
N MET A 1 10.59 22.67 12.93
CA MET A 1 10.98 22.11 11.64
C MET A 1 10.38 20.72 11.49
N THR A 2 9.54 20.56 10.53
CA THR A 2 9.13 19.21 10.19
C THR A 2 10.34 18.50 9.62
N GLY A 3 10.79 17.45 10.29
CA GLY A 3 11.87 16.64 9.77
C GLY A 3 11.51 16.11 8.40
N THR A 4 12.48 15.99 7.53
CA THR A 4 12.29 15.27 6.28
C THR A 4 12.05 13.81 6.62
N THR A 5 10.93 13.26 6.17
CA THR A 5 10.62 11.85 6.39
C THR A 5 11.68 11.01 5.70
N ASP A 6 12.32 10.09 6.42
CA ASP A 6 13.22 9.12 5.81
C ASP A 6 12.41 8.19 4.90
N PRO A 7 12.73 8.10 3.59
CA PRO A 7 11.94 7.30 2.67
C PRO A 7 11.86 5.83 3.06
N GLN A 8 12.96 5.24 3.48
CA GLN A 8 12.97 3.82 3.83
C GLN A 8 12.19 3.55 5.11
N ASP A 9 12.27 4.44 6.09
CA ASP A 9 11.50 4.32 7.32
C ASP A 9 10.00 4.37 7.02
N LEU A 10 9.58 5.30 6.18
CA LEU A 10 8.18 5.39 5.78
C LEU A 10 7.72 4.14 5.02
N ALA A 11 8.55 3.64 4.09
CA ALA A 11 8.23 2.42 3.35
C ALA A 11 8.05 1.23 4.29
N THR A 12 8.91 1.08 5.28
CA THR A 12 8.83 0.00 6.26
C THR A 12 7.55 0.11 7.10
N ARG A 13 7.22 1.32 7.59
CA ARG A 13 6.00 1.56 8.37
C ARG A 13 4.74 1.37 7.51
N TYR A 14 4.80 1.77 6.25
CA TYR A 14 3.68 1.60 5.33
C TYR A 14 3.37 0.11 5.14
N ILE A 15 4.38 -0.71 4.88
CA ILE A 15 4.18 -2.15 4.70
C ILE A 15 3.71 -2.80 6.01
N ALA A 16 4.18 -2.34 7.16
CA ALA A 16 3.80 -2.91 8.45
C ALA A 16 2.29 -2.84 8.70
N GLN A 17 1.59 -1.82 8.21
CA GLN A 17 0.14 -1.72 8.37
C GLN A 17 -0.60 -2.87 7.68
N TRP A 18 -0.07 -3.36 6.56
CA TRP A 18 -0.68 -4.46 5.80
C TRP A 18 -0.50 -5.82 6.47
N THR A 19 0.43 -5.93 7.41
CA THR A 19 0.76 -7.18 8.10
C THR A 19 0.44 -7.15 9.60
N GLU A 20 -0.12 -6.05 10.11
CA GLU A 20 -0.44 -5.91 11.53
C GLU A 20 -1.63 -6.78 11.92
N PRO A 21 -1.44 -7.75 12.83
CA PRO A 21 -2.54 -8.66 13.20
C PRO A 21 -3.58 -8.04 14.14
N ASP A 22 -3.19 -7.04 14.94
CA ASP A 22 -4.12 -6.42 15.89
C ASP A 22 -4.92 -5.32 15.21
N PRO A 23 -6.28 -5.43 15.16
CA PRO A 23 -7.11 -4.42 14.52
C PRO A 23 -6.95 -3.01 15.09
N ALA A 24 -6.79 -2.88 16.41
CA ALA A 24 -6.62 -1.57 17.04
C ALA A 24 -5.29 -0.93 16.65
N ARG A 25 -4.21 -1.69 16.63
CA ARG A 25 -2.90 -1.21 16.20
C ARG A 25 -2.90 -0.88 14.71
N ARG A 26 -3.61 -1.67 13.91
CA ARG A 26 -3.75 -1.41 12.47
C ARG A 26 -4.43 -0.07 12.24
N ARG A 27 -5.51 0.21 12.96
CA ARG A 27 -6.21 1.50 12.86
C ARG A 27 -5.30 2.65 13.27
N THR A 28 -4.57 2.51 14.36
CA THR A 28 -3.62 3.54 14.82
C THR A 28 -2.55 3.80 13.77
N ALA A 29 -2.01 2.74 13.16
CA ALA A 29 -1.01 2.90 12.09
C ALA A 29 -1.59 3.66 10.90
N ILE A 30 -2.81 3.36 10.49
CA ILE A 30 -3.48 4.06 9.40
C ILE A 30 -3.66 5.54 9.72
N GLU A 31 -4.13 5.86 10.92
CA GLU A 31 -4.33 7.25 11.33
C GLU A 31 -3.03 8.05 11.38
N ASN A 32 -1.91 7.39 11.72
CA ASN A 32 -0.61 8.04 11.77
C ASN A 32 0.04 8.18 10.39
N LEU A 33 -0.21 7.24 9.47
CA LEU A 33 0.41 7.23 8.15
C LEU A 33 -0.34 8.08 7.14
N TRP A 34 -1.68 8.06 7.18
CA TRP A 34 -2.52 8.64 6.15
C TRP A 34 -3.08 9.99 6.57
N ALA A 35 -3.17 10.92 5.62
CA ALA A 35 -4.00 12.11 5.79
C ALA A 35 -5.45 11.69 6.02
N GLU A 36 -6.24 12.53 6.69
CA GLU A 36 -7.63 12.20 7.03
C GLU A 36 -8.46 11.84 5.80
N ASP A 37 -8.21 12.51 4.68
CA ASP A 37 -8.86 12.27 3.39
C ASP A 37 -7.97 11.53 2.40
N GLY A 38 -6.92 10.86 2.90
CA GLY A 38 -5.96 10.12 2.06
C GLY A 38 -6.65 9.09 1.18
N THR A 39 -6.15 8.94 -0.03
CA THR A 39 -6.74 8.07 -1.04
C THR A 39 -5.76 6.99 -1.46
N HIS A 40 -6.18 5.73 -1.39
CA HIS A 40 -5.47 4.59 -1.96
C HIS A 40 -6.04 4.31 -3.35
N VAL A 41 -5.17 4.39 -4.36
CA VAL A 41 -5.53 4.13 -5.76
C VAL A 41 -4.83 2.85 -6.18
N LEU A 42 -5.61 1.81 -6.40
CA LEU A 42 -5.09 0.49 -6.74
C LEU A 42 -5.28 0.23 -8.23
N GLN A 43 -4.20 -0.18 -8.91
CA GLN A 43 -4.30 -0.67 -10.28
C GLN A 43 -4.95 -2.06 -10.24
N PRO A 44 -6.07 -2.27 -10.96
CA PRO A 44 -6.71 -3.59 -10.96
C PRO A 44 -5.83 -4.66 -11.63
N PRO A 45 -6.04 -5.94 -11.32
CA PRO A 45 -5.38 -7.04 -12.05
C PRO A 45 -5.61 -6.97 -13.55
N ALA A 46 -4.70 -7.57 -14.34
CA ALA A 46 -4.74 -7.51 -15.80
C ALA A 46 -6.06 -7.98 -16.38
N GLU A 47 -6.62 -9.07 -15.85
CA GLU A 47 -7.90 -9.61 -16.34
C GLU A 47 -9.05 -8.61 -16.16
N ILE A 48 -9.06 -7.89 -15.02
CA ILE A 48 -10.07 -6.88 -14.73
C ILE A 48 -9.89 -5.68 -15.67
N ARG A 49 -8.62 -5.28 -15.93
CA ARG A 49 -8.35 -4.17 -16.84
C ARG A 49 -8.78 -4.48 -18.27
N GLU A 50 -8.54 -5.71 -18.74
CA GLU A 50 -8.97 -6.15 -20.06
C GLU A 50 -10.50 -6.14 -20.19
N LEU A 51 -11.21 -6.67 -19.19
CA LEU A 51 -12.66 -6.66 -19.17
C LEU A 51 -13.19 -5.23 -19.19
N ALA A 52 -12.62 -4.34 -18.38
CA ALA A 52 -13.02 -2.94 -18.34
C ALA A 52 -12.78 -2.25 -19.68
N ALA A 53 -11.63 -2.51 -20.33
CA ALA A 53 -11.31 -1.93 -21.64
C ALA A 53 -12.32 -2.38 -22.70
N ASN A 54 -12.73 -3.64 -22.69
CA ASN A 54 -13.74 -4.17 -23.60
C ASN A 54 -15.10 -3.51 -23.38
N LEU A 55 -15.35 -2.99 -22.18
CA LEU A 55 -16.58 -2.27 -21.84
C LEU A 55 -16.44 -0.75 -22.02
N GLY A 56 -15.31 -0.28 -22.53
CA GLY A 56 -15.08 1.14 -22.79
C GLY A 56 -14.43 1.92 -21.66
N PHE A 57 -13.91 1.25 -20.63
CA PHE A 57 -13.21 1.90 -19.52
C PHE A 57 -11.70 1.83 -19.76
N ASP A 58 -11.10 2.93 -20.24
CA ASP A 58 -9.70 2.95 -20.66
C ASP A 58 -8.70 2.96 -19.49
N HIS A 59 -9.07 3.55 -18.34
CA HIS A 59 -8.18 3.71 -17.19
C HIS A 59 -8.87 3.31 -15.88
N PRO A 60 -9.22 2.02 -15.71
CA PRO A 60 -9.92 1.58 -14.50
C PRO A 60 -9.01 1.66 -13.28
N THR A 61 -9.54 2.17 -12.19
CA THR A 61 -8.85 2.22 -10.90
C THR A 61 -9.79 1.78 -9.80
N LEU A 62 -9.21 1.25 -8.70
CA LEU A 62 -9.95 0.93 -7.49
C LEU A 62 -9.52 1.92 -6.41
N ARG A 63 -10.45 2.73 -5.91
CA ARG A 63 -10.17 3.79 -4.95
C ARG A 63 -10.76 3.51 -3.59
N ALA A 64 -10.00 3.86 -2.53
CA ALA A 64 -10.48 3.89 -1.16
C ALA A 64 -10.04 5.22 -0.58
N GLN A 65 -11.00 6.07 -0.18
CA GLN A 65 -10.70 7.40 0.34
C GLN A 65 -11.15 7.52 1.80
N GLY A 66 -10.26 8.06 2.63
CA GLY A 66 -10.49 8.28 4.05
C GLY A 66 -10.06 7.08 4.90
N HIS A 67 -9.84 7.34 6.18
CA HIS A 67 -9.32 6.32 7.11
C HIS A 67 -10.20 5.08 7.17
N ASP A 68 -11.52 5.23 7.17
CA ASP A 68 -12.43 4.08 7.28
C ASP A 68 -12.35 3.19 6.05
N ALA A 69 -12.33 3.78 4.85
CA ALA A 69 -12.24 3.03 3.61
C ALA A 69 -10.88 2.34 3.47
N VAL A 70 -9.80 3.05 3.84
CA VAL A 70 -8.45 2.49 3.84
C VAL A 70 -8.36 1.32 4.83
N GLU A 71 -8.90 1.49 6.03
CA GLU A 71 -8.91 0.44 7.04
C GLU A 71 -9.65 -0.81 6.55
N THR A 72 -10.79 -0.63 5.90
CA THR A 72 -11.55 -1.74 5.32
C THR A 72 -10.70 -2.50 4.31
N ARG A 73 -10.03 -1.79 3.43
CA ARG A 73 -9.19 -2.41 2.39
C ARG A 73 -7.99 -3.14 2.99
N VAL A 74 -7.29 -2.51 3.94
CA VAL A 74 -6.14 -3.11 4.62
C VAL A 74 -6.55 -4.36 5.40
N THR A 75 -7.68 -4.28 6.11
CA THR A 75 -8.20 -5.41 6.88
C THR A 75 -8.55 -6.59 5.98
N ARG A 76 -9.20 -6.35 4.85
CA ARG A 76 -9.55 -7.42 3.90
C ARG A 76 -8.31 -8.06 3.30
N SER A 77 -7.31 -7.27 2.97
CA SER A 77 -6.04 -7.79 2.48
C SER A 77 -5.34 -8.65 3.52
N TYR A 78 -5.31 -8.19 4.77
CA TYR A 78 -4.75 -8.94 5.88
C TYR A 78 -5.44 -10.30 6.02
N GLN A 79 -6.76 -10.31 6.04
CA GLN A 79 -7.55 -11.54 6.19
C GLN A 79 -7.33 -12.49 5.02
N ARG A 80 -7.17 -11.97 3.82
CA ARG A 80 -7.03 -12.79 2.61
C ARG A 80 -5.64 -13.39 2.47
N PHE A 81 -4.57 -12.64 2.80
CA PHE A 81 -3.22 -13.04 2.47
C PHE A 81 -2.36 -13.37 3.68
N VAL A 82 -2.54 -12.69 4.80
CA VAL A 82 -1.60 -12.75 5.93
C VAL A 82 -2.14 -13.56 7.10
N GLU A 83 -3.42 -13.44 7.41
CA GLU A 83 -4.03 -14.02 8.62
C GLU A 83 -3.84 -15.54 8.70
N LYS A 84 -3.89 -16.23 7.56
CA LYS A 84 -3.76 -17.68 7.51
C LYS A 84 -2.31 -18.15 7.61
N GLY A 85 -1.35 -17.24 7.67
CA GLY A 85 0.06 -17.58 7.75
C GLY A 85 0.67 -18.06 6.43
N GLU A 86 0.02 -17.85 5.31
CA GLU A 86 0.52 -18.26 3.99
C GLU A 86 1.51 -17.27 3.41
N PHE A 87 1.20 -15.97 3.54
CA PHE A 87 1.98 -14.89 2.92
C PHE A 87 2.26 -13.77 3.91
N THR A 88 3.31 -13.01 3.61
CA THR A 88 3.58 -11.73 4.26
C THR A 88 4.15 -10.78 3.22
N PHE A 89 4.32 -9.52 3.58
CA PHE A 89 4.84 -8.49 2.68
C PHE A 89 6.07 -7.84 3.30
N ARG A 90 7.00 -7.41 2.44
CA ARG A 90 8.23 -6.76 2.88
C ARG A 90 8.59 -5.65 1.92
N ALA A 91 8.90 -4.45 2.44
CA ALA A 91 9.43 -3.38 1.63
C ALA A 91 10.85 -3.73 1.19
N ARG A 92 11.18 -3.47 -0.08
CA ARG A 92 12.58 -3.52 -0.53
C ARG A 92 13.33 -2.33 0.01
N THR A 93 14.66 -2.36 -0.07
CA THR A 93 15.52 -1.30 0.43
C THR A 93 15.84 -0.27 -0.65
N ASP A 94 14.88 0.00 -1.53
CA ASP A 94 15.04 0.88 -2.69
C ASP A 94 14.22 2.16 -2.60
N ALA A 95 13.77 2.53 -1.41
CA ALA A 95 12.93 3.72 -1.23
C ALA A 95 13.71 4.98 -1.56
N VAL A 96 13.14 5.82 -2.41
CA VAL A 96 13.70 7.11 -2.78
C VAL A 96 12.63 8.19 -2.69
N ARG A 97 13.05 9.41 -2.40
CA ARG A 97 12.17 10.56 -2.33
C ARG A 97 12.52 11.56 -3.42
N LEU A 98 11.50 12.07 -4.10
CA LEU A 98 11.61 13.19 -5.03
C LEU A 98 10.47 14.15 -4.68
N ASP A 99 10.83 15.35 -4.17
CA ASP A 99 9.87 16.35 -3.74
C ASP A 99 8.92 15.77 -2.67
N ASP A 100 7.62 15.75 -2.90
CA ASP A 100 6.63 15.16 -1.97
C ASP A 100 6.29 13.71 -2.30
N LEU A 101 7.03 13.09 -3.21
CA LEU A 101 6.76 11.74 -3.68
C LEU A 101 7.81 10.75 -3.15
N ILE A 102 7.35 9.62 -2.62
CA ILE A 102 8.22 8.51 -2.23
C ILE A 102 7.86 7.31 -3.08
N ARG A 103 8.87 6.66 -3.64
CA ARG A 103 8.72 5.46 -4.47
C ARG A 103 9.52 4.32 -3.84
N PHE A 104 8.89 3.13 -3.78
CA PHE A 104 9.60 1.91 -3.38
C PHE A 104 8.90 0.68 -3.93
N HIS A 105 9.63 -0.43 -3.99
CA HIS A 105 9.06 -1.74 -4.32
C HIS A 105 8.84 -2.55 -3.07
N TRP A 106 7.91 -3.50 -3.14
CA TRP A 106 7.66 -4.45 -2.07
C TRP A 106 7.51 -5.85 -2.64
N ASP A 107 7.79 -6.84 -1.80
CA ASP A 107 7.70 -8.24 -2.15
C ASP A 107 6.59 -8.93 -1.37
N THR A 108 5.90 -9.85 -2.02
CA THR A 108 5.04 -10.84 -1.37
C THR A 108 5.89 -12.08 -1.13
N ILE A 109 5.95 -12.51 0.12
CA ILE A 109 6.80 -13.61 0.57
C ILE A 109 5.93 -14.80 0.96
N SER A 110 6.26 -15.99 0.46
CA SER A 110 5.67 -17.23 0.95
C SER A 110 6.28 -17.55 2.32
N VAL A 111 5.46 -17.64 3.35
CA VAL A 111 5.93 -17.89 4.71
C VAL A 111 6.55 -19.28 4.84
N ALA A 112 6.00 -20.26 4.10
CA ALA A 112 6.44 -21.65 4.19
C ALA A 112 7.91 -21.87 3.80
N ASP A 113 8.39 -21.17 2.76
CA ASP A 113 9.75 -21.36 2.22
C ASP A 113 10.57 -20.06 2.12
N GLY A 114 9.99 -18.92 2.47
CA GLY A 114 10.68 -17.63 2.39
C GLY A 114 10.90 -17.10 0.99
N GLU A 115 10.29 -17.72 -0.02
CA GLU A 115 10.47 -17.31 -1.41
C GLU A 115 9.62 -16.10 -1.77
N VAL A 116 10.14 -15.25 -2.64
CA VAL A 116 9.38 -14.13 -3.20
C VAL A 116 8.46 -14.70 -4.28
N VAL A 117 7.14 -14.52 -4.09
CA VAL A 117 6.13 -15.05 -5.00
C VAL A 117 5.37 -13.95 -5.73
N GLY A 118 5.64 -12.69 -5.43
CA GLY A 118 5.00 -11.57 -6.07
C GLY A 118 5.57 -10.27 -5.55
N GLY A 119 4.89 -9.17 -5.84
CA GLY A 119 5.33 -7.86 -5.39
C GLY A 119 4.60 -6.74 -6.09
N GLY A 120 5.09 -5.54 -5.92
CA GLY A 120 4.52 -4.36 -6.54
C GLY A 120 5.36 -3.13 -6.33
N LEU A 121 4.87 -2.03 -6.88
CA LEU A 121 5.46 -0.70 -6.78
C LEU A 121 4.47 0.22 -6.06
N GLU A 122 4.97 1.00 -5.10
CA GLU A 122 4.22 2.06 -4.43
C GLU A 122 4.76 3.43 -4.78
N LEU A 123 3.85 4.34 -5.05
CA LEU A 123 4.15 5.77 -5.16
C LEU A 123 3.29 6.48 -4.11
N LEU A 124 3.94 7.07 -3.10
CA LEU A 124 3.26 7.77 -2.01
C LEU A 124 3.45 9.27 -2.18
N ALA A 125 2.37 10.01 -2.45
CA ALA A 125 2.38 11.46 -2.45
C ALA A 125 2.01 11.96 -1.05
N LEU A 126 2.89 12.76 -0.46
CA LEU A 126 2.74 13.21 0.93
C LEU A 126 2.17 14.63 0.99
N ASP A 127 1.42 14.90 2.05
CA ASP A 127 1.00 16.27 2.37
C ASP A 127 2.10 17.00 3.15
N ASN A 128 1.80 18.25 3.59
CA ASN A 128 2.76 19.09 4.30
C ASN A 128 3.13 18.54 5.68
N ASP A 129 2.30 17.66 6.24
CA ASP A 129 2.55 17.04 7.53
C ASP A 129 3.31 15.72 7.41
N GLY A 130 3.63 15.32 6.19
CA GLY A 130 4.32 14.05 5.93
C GLY A 130 3.39 12.84 5.93
N ARG A 131 2.07 13.06 5.91
CA ARG A 131 1.10 11.98 5.81
C ARG A 131 0.77 11.70 4.35
N ILE A 132 0.34 10.47 4.08
CA ILE A 132 0.00 10.03 2.73
C ILE A 132 -1.30 10.71 2.29
N ARG A 133 -1.19 11.56 1.28
CA ARG A 133 -2.34 12.18 0.61
C ARG A 133 -2.91 11.25 -0.45
N THR A 134 -2.04 10.63 -1.24
CA THR A 134 -2.43 9.68 -2.29
C THR A 134 -1.38 8.59 -2.38
N ASP A 135 -1.84 7.36 -2.42
CA ASP A 135 -1.01 6.17 -2.59
C ASP A 135 -1.41 5.51 -3.91
N TYR A 136 -0.45 5.38 -4.81
CA TYR A 136 -0.65 4.69 -6.09
C TYR A 136 0.03 3.32 -5.99
N MET A 137 -0.78 2.26 -5.98
CA MET A 137 -0.28 0.89 -5.89
C MET A 137 -0.37 0.18 -7.24
N PHE A 138 0.78 -0.35 -7.69
CA PHE A 138 0.91 -1.10 -8.93
C PHE A 138 1.33 -2.54 -8.60
N PRO A 139 0.37 -3.46 -8.33
CA PRO A 139 0.73 -4.86 -8.07
C PRO A 139 1.37 -5.48 -9.30
N GLY A 140 2.39 -6.30 -9.10
CA GLY A 140 3.06 -7.02 -10.18
C GLY A 140 4.10 -6.20 -10.95
N ALA A 141 4.38 -4.98 -10.50
CA ALA A 141 5.38 -4.14 -11.17
C ALA A 141 6.81 -4.46 -10.75
#